data_9b1802f166ef0044f5ffc310514fd096
#
_entry.id   9b1802f166ef0044f5ffc310514fd096
#
_cell.length_a   1.000
_cell.length_b   1.000
_cell.length_c   1.000
_cell.angle_alpha   90.00
_cell.angle_beta   90.00
_cell.angle_gamma   90.00
#
_symmetry.space_group_name_H-M   'P 1'
#
loop_
_entity.id
_entity.type
_entity.pdbx_description
1 polymer ?
#
loop_
_entity_poly.entity_id
_entity_poly.type
_entity_poly.pdbx_seq_one_letter_code
_entity_poly.pdbx_strand_id
1 'polypeptide(L)'
;AYNIECIPSKIDFKEPLEVRGEVYMSKSTLKALNIKQVEEGKEEFANCRNAAAGSLRVLDYNITKQRNLQAFIYTLIEPEKYGIKTQYEALMFMKKLGFPVNEHAKIVKSVDEILAFISNLSSIRADLAYDIDGVVLKVNELDLYSTIGNTAKAPKWATAYKFPPDEVPSKLLDIIFTVGRTGRITPNAVIEPTKVAGSTITRSTLHNEDYIKAKDLRIGDTVYIHKAGDVIPEVGEVLLDRRPKDAKPFVMISHCPICGEALYKEENEADHYCININCPARV
;
A
#
# COMPACT_ATOMS: atom_id res chain seq x y z
N ALA A 1 1.36 20.14 -9.57
CA ALA A 1 -0.06 20.49 -9.47
C ALA A 1 -0.63 20.97 -10.81
N TYR A 2 0.03 21.88 -11.55
CA TYR A 2 -0.49 22.46 -12.81
C TYR A 2 -0.84 21.45 -13.91
N ASN A 3 -0.30 20.25 -13.87
CA ASN A 3 -0.54 19.20 -14.86
C ASN A 3 -1.65 18.21 -14.45
N ILE A 4 -2.33 18.48 -13.34
CA ILE A 4 -3.47 17.70 -12.83
C ILE A 4 -4.71 18.58 -12.99
N GLU A 5 -5.50 18.33 -14.02
CA GLU A 5 -6.58 19.23 -14.46
C GLU A 5 -7.68 19.43 -13.42
N CYS A 6 -7.93 18.46 -12.56
CA CYS A 6 -8.93 18.59 -11.49
C CYS A 6 -8.52 19.55 -10.37
N ILE A 7 -7.24 19.97 -10.31
CA ILE A 7 -6.78 20.96 -9.32
C ILE A 7 -6.93 22.34 -9.95
N PRO A 8 -7.68 23.27 -9.35
CA PRO A 8 -7.89 24.59 -9.92
C PRO A 8 -6.57 25.37 -10.02
N SER A 9 -6.28 25.94 -11.20
CA SER A 9 -5.10 26.79 -11.43
C SER A 9 -5.26 28.20 -10.84
N LYS A 10 -6.50 28.61 -10.57
CA LYS A 10 -6.90 29.87 -9.93
C LYS A 10 -8.07 29.62 -8.99
N ILE A 11 -8.04 30.25 -7.84
CA ILE A 11 -9.10 30.22 -6.85
C ILE A 11 -9.50 31.64 -6.50
N ASP A 12 -10.77 31.87 -6.19
CA ASP A 12 -11.26 33.17 -5.72
C ASP A 12 -11.04 33.29 -4.21
N PHE A 13 -9.77 33.42 -3.84
CA PHE A 13 -9.32 33.58 -2.47
C PHE A 13 -8.02 34.38 -2.43
N LYS A 14 -7.93 35.40 -1.58
CA LYS A 14 -6.83 36.39 -1.61
C LYS A 14 -5.67 36.03 -0.68
N GLU A 15 -5.90 35.21 0.31
CA GLU A 15 -4.87 34.82 1.27
C GLU A 15 -4.11 33.58 0.81
N PRO A 16 -2.84 33.41 1.19
CA PRO A 16 -2.08 32.20 0.93
C PRO A 16 -2.80 30.98 1.52
N LEU A 17 -2.94 29.91 0.74
CA LEU A 17 -3.59 28.68 1.13
C LEU A 17 -2.68 27.48 0.91
N GLU A 18 -2.46 26.67 1.92
CA GLU A 18 -1.76 25.39 1.81
C GLU A 18 -2.76 24.24 2.02
N VAL A 19 -2.81 23.34 1.02
CA VAL A 19 -3.68 22.16 1.06
C VAL A 19 -2.86 20.90 0.79
N ARG A 20 -3.30 19.77 1.36
CA ARG A 20 -2.72 18.44 1.10
C ARG A 20 -3.76 17.50 0.55
N GLY A 21 -3.30 16.67 -0.35
CA GLY A 21 -4.15 15.69 -1.03
C GLY A 21 -3.35 14.51 -1.53
N GLU A 22 -4.05 13.59 -2.17
CA GLU A 22 -3.47 12.44 -2.84
C GLU A 22 -3.84 12.44 -4.31
N VAL A 23 -2.85 12.17 -5.15
CA VAL A 23 -3.03 12.03 -6.59
C VAL A 23 -3.24 10.57 -6.93
N TYR A 24 -4.22 10.29 -7.75
CA TYR A 24 -4.56 8.94 -8.17
C TYR A 24 -4.86 8.86 -9.67
N MET A 25 -4.90 7.64 -10.19
CA MET A 25 -5.38 7.33 -11.53
C MET A 25 -6.69 6.57 -11.44
N SER A 26 -7.69 6.95 -12.25
CA SER A 26 -8.93 6.20 -12.30
C SER A 26 -8.78 4.87 -13.03
N LYS A 27 -9.65 3.90 -12.73
CA LYS A 27 -9.71 2.59 -13.42
C LYS A 27 -9.90 2.75 -14.93
N SER A 28 -10.75 3.69 -15.35
CA SER A 28 -10.99 3.97 -16.77
C SER A 28 -9.76 4.58 -17.46
N THR A 29 -9.06 5.48 -16.80
CA THR A 29 -7.80 6.07 -17.30
C THR A 29 -6.73 5.00 -17.45
N LEU A 30 -6.55 4.11 -16.45
CA LEU A 30 -5.60 3.01 -16.52
C LEU A 30 -5.92 2.09 -17.72
N LYS A 31 -7.19 1.73 -17.89
CA LYS A 31 -7.61 0.89 -19.01
C LYS A 31 -7.29 1.53 -20.37
N ALA A 32 -7.62 2.80 -20.56
CA ALA A 32 -7.32 3.52 -21.79
C ALA A 32 -5.80 3.65 -22.04
N LEU A 33 -5.03 3.83 -20.96
CA LEU A 33 -3.58 3.92 -21.03
C LEU A 33 -2.95 2.58 -21.43
N ASN A 34 -3.43 1.47 -20.86
CA ASN A 34 -2.92 0.14 -21.18
C ASN A 34 -3.22 -0.26 -22.63
N ILE A 35 -4.37 0.11 -23.17
CA ILE A 35 -4.64 -0.07 -24.61
C ILE A 35 -3.55 0.60 -25.46
N LYS A 36 -3.19 1.86 -25.17
CA LYS A 36 -2.14 2.58 -25.89
C LYS A 36 -0.75 1.93 -25.70
N GLN A 37 -0.45 1.43 -24.50
CA GLN A 37 0.81 0.72 -24.24
C GLN A 37 0.93 -0.52 -25.12
N VAL A 38 -0.13 -1.31 -25.22
CA VAL A 38 -0.16 -2.50 -26.07
C VAL A 38 -0.02 -2.14 -27.56
N GLU A 39 -0.72 -1.10 -28.04
CA GLU A 39 -0.59 -0.60 -29.42
C GLU A 39 0.82 -0.13 -29.76
N GLU A 40 1.54 0.42 -28.75
CA GLU A 40 2.94 0.87 -28.88
C GLU A 40 3.96 -0.27 -28.64
N GLY A 41 3.52 -1.50 -28.39
CA GLY A 41 4.41 -2.65 -28.09
C GLY A 41 5.11 -2.54 -26.73
N LYS A 42 4.55 -1.80 -25.78
CA LYS A 42 5.06 -1.60 -24.43
C LYS A 42 4.29 -2.47 -23.43
N GLU A 43 4.90 -2.71 -22.28
CA GLU A 43 4.25 -3.42 -21.17
C GLU A 43 3.10 -2.60 -20.55
N GLU A 44 2.04 -3.30 -20.16
CA GLU A 44 0.93 -2.69 -19.45
C GLU A 44 1.30 -2.27 -18.03
N PHE A 45 0.69 -1.20 -17.55
CA PHE A 45 0.77 -0.83 -16.13
C PHE A 45 -0.02 -1.82 -15.29
N ALA A 46 0.59 -2.32 -14.23
CA ALA A 46 0.03 -3.37 -13.39
C ALA A 46 -1.23 -2.93 -12.59
N ASN A 47 -1.27 -1.69 -12.13
CA ASN A 47 -2.38 -1.15 -11.34
C ASN A 47 -2.38 0.39 -11.34
N CYS A 48 -3.50 0.98 -10.88
CA CYS A 48 -3.71 2.43 -10.82
C CYS A 48 -2.65 3.14 -9.96
N ARG A 49 -2.26 2.58 -8.82
CA ARG A 49 -1.27 3.15 -7.89
C ARG A 49 0.10 3.30 -8.55
N ASN A 50 0.62 2.21 -9.13
CA ASN A 50 1.91 2.22 -9.79
C ASN A 50 1.91 3.13 -11.04
N ALA A 51 0.84 3.11 -11.81
CA ALA A 51 0.68 3.97 -12.98
C ALA A 51 0.65 5.45 -12.59
N ALA A 52 -0.08 5.83 -11.53
CA ALA A 52 -0.10 7.20 -11.02
C ALA A 52 1.27 7.64 -10.50
N ALA A 53 1.92 6.83 -9.64
CA ALA A 53 3.23 7.13 -9.09
C ALA A 53 4.30 7.26 -10.19
N GLY A 54 4.29 6.36 -11.18
CA GLY A 54 5.17 6.42 -12.34
C GLY A 54 4.94 7.68 -13.16
N SER A 55 3.69 8.06 -13.39
CA SER A 55 3.31 9.25 -14.15
C SER A 55 3.72 10.56 -13.50
N LEU A 56 3.79 10.62 -12.17
CA LEU A 56 4.28 11.80 -11.43
C LEU A 56 5.81 11.94 -11.44
N ARG A 57 6.54 10.84 -11.65
CA ARG A 57 8.01 10.82 -11.61
C ARG A 57 8.68 11.05 -12.95
N VAL A 58 7.93 11.13 -14.05
CA VAL A 58 8.48 11.44 -15.36
C VAL A 58 8.97 12.88 -15.41
N LEU A 59 10.12 13.09 -16.08
CA LEU A 59 10.72 14.42 -16.21
C LEU A 59 9.94 15.32 -17.17
N ASP A 60 9.33 14.72 -18.20
CA ASP A 60 8.49 15.44 -19.16
C ASP A 60 7.08 15.63 -18.58
N TYR A 61 6.77 16.86 -18.22
CA TYR A 61 5.46 17.25 -17.67
C TYR A 61 4.30 17.07 -18.67
N ASN A 62 4.55 17.06 -19.98
CA ASN A 62 3.51 16.80 -20.99
C ASN A 62 3.00 15.36 -20.88
N ILE A 63 3.88 14.41 -20.57
CA ILE A 63 3.49 13.03 -20.33
C ILE A 63 2.55 12.96 -19.11
N THR A 64 2.91 13.64 -18.00
CA THR A 64 2.04 13.69 -16.81
C THR A 64 0.66 14.26 -17.15
N LYS A 65 0.59 15.33 -17.95
CA LYS A 65 -0.67 15.92 -18.37
C LYS A 65 -1.53 14.95 -19.19
N GLN A 66 -0.92 14.23 -20.14
CA GLN A 66 -1.61 13.23 -20.98
C GLN A 66 -2.12 12.01 -20.19
N ARG A 67 -1.59 11.77 -18.98
CA ARG A 67 -1.98 10.65 -18.12
C ARG A 67 -3.30 10.88 -17.39
N ASN A 68 -3.91 12.05 -17.49
CA ASN A 68 -5.21 12.41 -16.91
C ASN A 68 -5.35 11.99 -15.45
N LEU A 69 -4.34 12.37 -14.63
CA LEU A 69 -4.35 12.11 -13.21
C LEU A 69 -5.43 12.91 -12.50
N GLN A 70 -5.99 12.33 -11.44
CA GLN A 70 -6.97 12.95 -10.57
C GLN A 70 -6.36 13.17 -9.18
N ALA A 71 -7.03 13.97 -8.35
CA ALA A 71 -6.61 14.19 -6.98
C ALA A 71 -7.82 14.27 -6.03
N PHE A 72 -7.61 13.92 -4.76
CA PHE A 72 -8.49 14.28 -3.66
C PHE A 72 -7.73 15.15 -2.66
N ILE A 73 -8.25 16.32 -2.37
CA ILE A 73 -7.72 17.21 -1.36
C ILE A 73 -8.49 16.96 -0.05
N TYR A 74 -7.76 16.66 1.03
CA TYR A 74 -8.35 16.20 2.27
C TYR A 74 -7.82 16.90 3.54
N THR A 75 -6.85 17.82 3.41
CA THR A 75 -6.35 18.60 4.54
C THR A 75 -6.13 20.04 4.13
N LEU A 76 -6.69 20.95 4.89
CA LEU A 76 -6.35 22.37 4.89
C LEU A 76 -5.36 22.60 6.04
N ILE A 77 -4.23 23.22 5.76
CA ILE A 77 -3.24 23.56 6.77
C ILE A 77 -3.65 24.84 7.48
N GLU A 78 -3.50 24.87 8.81
CA GLU A 78 -3.85 26.00 9.68
C GLU A 78 -5.28 26.53 9.43
N PRO A 79 -6.30 25.66 9.45
CA PRO A 79 -7.68 26.04 9.13
C PRO A 79 -8.26 27.12 10.05
N GLU A 80 -7.73 27.24 11.26
CA GLU A 80 -8.10 28.26 12.24
C GLU A 80 -7.82 29.70 11.77
N LYS A 81 -6.82 29.89 10.88
CA LYS A 81 -6.54 31.20 10.26
C LYS A 81 -7.71 31.71 9.43
N TYR A 82 -8.55 30.80 8.94
CA TYR A 82 -9.72 31.08 8.10
C TYR A 82 -11.04 31.02 8.91
N GLY A 83 -10.96 30.93 10.24
CA GLY A 83 -12.14 30.84 11.13
C GLY A 83 -12.83 29.46 11.10
N ILE A 84 -12.18 28.43 10.55
CA ILE A 84 -12.71 27.08 10.41
C ILE A 84 -12.43 26.30 11.70
N LYS A 85 -13.47 25.64 12.25
CA LYS A 85 -13.42 24.96 13.53
C LYS A 85 -13.48 23.44 13.43
N THR A 86 -13.95 22.89 12.30
CA THR A 86 -14.09 21.46 12.14
C THR A 86 -13.43 20.96 10.86
N GLN A 87 -13.02 19.68 10.86
CA GLN A 87 -12.46 19.02 9.70
C GLN A 87 -13.45 19.00 8.52
N TYR A 88 -14.74 18.81 8.79
CA TYR A 88 -15.76 18.80 7.74
C TYR A 88 -15.98 20.19 7.14
N GLU A 89 -15.98 21.25 7.95
CA GLU A 89 -16.00 22.63 7.43
C GLU A 89 -14.78 22.90 6.54
N ALA A 90 -13.58 22.41 6.92
CA ALA A 90 -12.39 22.55 6.08
C ALA A 90 -12.55 21.85 4.71
N LEU A 91 -13.15 20.66 4.67
CA LEU A 91 -13.45 19.98 3.42
C LEU A 91 -14.45 20.78 2.56
N MET A 92 -15.52 21.29 3.16
CA MET A 92 -16.53 22.08 2.45
C MET A 92 -15.99 23.42 1.97
N PHE A 93 -15.11 24.07 2.75
CA PHE A 93 -14.39 25.28 2.34
C PHE A 93 -13.51 25.02 1.12
N MET A 94 -12.70 23.97 1.13
CA MET A 94 -11.88 23.59 -0.02
C MET A 94 -12.74 23.25 -1.25
N LYS A 95 -13.83 22.52 -1.06
CA LYS A 95 -14.80 22.21 -2.14
C LYS A 95 -15.40 23.48 -2.75
N LYS A 96 -15.77 24.48 -1.93
CA LYS A 96 -16.29 25.78 -2.38
C LYS A 96 -15.27 26.55 -3.23
N LEU A 97 -13.97 26.38 -2.94
CA LEU A 97 -12.89 26.99 -3.72
C LEU A 97 -12.56 26.19 -5.01
N GLY A 98 -13.29 25.13 -5.29
CA GLY A 98 -13.12 24.33 -6.50
C GLY A 98 -12.10 23.17 -6.36
N PHE A 99 -11.57 22.91 -5.16
CA PHE A 99 -10.71 21.74 -4.97
C PHE A 99 -11.53 20.44 -4.97
N PRO A 100 -11.01 19.37 -5.58
CA PRO A 100 -11.67 18.07 -5.57
C PRO A 100 -11.60 17.44 -4.17
N VAL A 101 -12.75 17.26 -3.54
CA VAL A 101 -12.93 16.60 -2.25
C VAL A 101 -13.73 15.32 -2.47
N ASN A 102 -13.39 14.27 -1.73
CA ASN A 102 -14.09 12.99 -1.86
C ASN A 102 -15.56 13.12 -1.43
N GLU A 103 -16.48 12.72 -2.31
CA GLU A 103 -17.93 12.86 -2.10
C GLU A 103 -18.47 11.95 -1.00
N HIS A 104 -17.77 10.87 -0.67
CA HIS A 104 -18.14 9.95 0.42
C HIS A 104 -17.79 10.48 1.82
N ALA A 105 -17.07 11.62 1.92
CA ALA A 105 -16.75 12.22 3.22
C ALA A 105 -18.02 12.64 3.95
N LYS A 106 -18.19 12.17 5.19
CA LYS A 106 -19.33 12.54 6.04
C LYS A 106 -18.98 12.57 7.53
N ILE A 107 -19.80 13.25 8.31
CA ILE A 107 -19.75 13.23 9.77
C ILE A 107 -20.50 12.00 10.27
N VAL A 108 -19.93 11.30 11.25
CA VAL A 108 -20.52 10.19 12.00
C VAL A 108 -20.40 10.48 13.50
N LYS A 109 -21.36 10.01 14.31
CA LYS A 109 -21.47 10.37 15.74
C LYS A 109 -21.38 9.16 16.69
N SER A 110 -21.35 7.94 16.14
CA SER A 110 -21.29 6.73 16.94
C SER A 110 -20.40 5.66 16.27
N VAL A 111 -19.99 4.67 17.05
CA VAL A 111 -19.25 3.52 16.54
C VAL A 111 -20.10 2.74 15.55
N ASP A 112 -21.39 2.59 15.78
CA ASP A 112 -22.30 1.88 14.88
C ASP A 112 -22.41 2.59 13.52
N GLU A 113 -22.46 3.92 13.51
CA GLU A 113 -22.41 4.70 12.25
C GLU A 113 -21.08 4.56 11.52
N ILE A 114 -19.95 4.48 12.25
CA ILE A 114 -18.63 4.20 11.67
C ILE A 114 -18.63 2.83 11.00
N LEU A 115 -19.09 1.78 11.71
CA LEU A 115 -19.12 0.41 11.18
C LEU A 115 -20.06 0.30 9.98
N ALA A 116 -21.21 0.94 10.02
CA ALA A 116 -22.14 0.99 8.89
C ALA A 116 -21.52 1.69 7.67
N PHE A 117 -20.78 2.78 7.89
CA PHE A 117 -20.07 3.48 6.82
C PHE A 117 -18.98 2.62 6.18
N ILE A 118 -18.17 1.94 7.01
CA ILE A 118 -17.12 1.01 6.55
C ILE A 118 -17.74 -0.12 5.74
N SER A 119 -18.80 -0.75 6.24
CA SER A 119 -19.51 -1.83 5.55
C SER A 119 -20.06 -1.39 4.20
N ASN A 120 -20.68 -0.20 4.15
CA ASN A 120 -21.20 0.36 2.90
C ASN A 120 -20.07 0.59 1.88
N LEU A 121 -18.96 1.24 2.26
CA LEU A 121 -17.84 1.46 1.36
C LEU A 121 -17.19 0.16 0.90
N SER A 122 -17.11 -0.83 1.78
CA SER A 122 -16.60 -2.16 1.43
C SER A 122 -17.47 -2.80 0.34
N SER A 123 -18.80 -2.68 0.44
CA SER A 123 -19.73 -3.29 -0.53
C SER A 123 -19.69 -2.63 -1.91
N ILE A 124 -19.43 -1.33 -2.00
CA ILE A 124 -19.33 -0.59 -3.26
C ILE A 124 -17.91 -0.42 -3.79
N ARG A 125 -16.91 -0.97 -3.08
CA ARG A 125 -15.47 -0.82 -3.41
C ARG A 125 -15.16 -1.15 -4.87
N ALA A 126 -15.74 -2.23 -5.38
CA ALA A 126 -15.51 -2.68 -6.75
C ALA A 126 -16.04 -1.70 -7.81
N ASP A 127 -17.15 -1.02 -7.51
CA ASP A 127 -17.86 -0.13 -8.43
C ASP A 127 -17.30 1.30 -8.45
N LEU A 128 -16.45 1.64 -7.48
CA LEU A 128 -15.79 2.95 -7.46
C LEU A 128 -14.88 3.12 -8.67
N ALA A 129 -14.84 4.34 -9.21
CA ALA A 129 -13.98 4.71 -10.33
C ALA A 129 -12.47 4.68 -9.99
N TYR A 130 -12.12 4.51 -8.73
CA TYR A 130 -10.76 4.46 -8.18
C TYR A 130 -10.64 3.36 -7.13
N ASP A 131 -9.42 2.91 -6.87
CA ASP A 131 -9.18 1.89 -5.85
C ASP A 131 -9.11 2.53 -4.47
N ILE A 132 -9.67 1.83 -3.47
CA ILE A 132 -9.55 2.20 -2.06
C ILE A 132 -9.05 0.99 -1.24
N ASP A 133 -8.17 1.24 -0.29
CA ASP A 133 -7.61 0.23 0.62
C ASP A 133 -8.16 0.34 2.04
N GLY A 134 -8.98 1.35 2.32
CA GLY A 134 -9.58 1.57 3.63
C GLY A 134 -10.30 2.90 3.77
N VAL A 135 -10.57 3.23 5.02
CA VAL A 135 -11.27 4.46 5.44
C VAL A 135 -10.40 5.19 6.46
N VAL A 136 -10.29 6.51 6.35
CA VAL A 136 -9.65 7.35 7.35
C VAL A 136 -10.71 7.99 8.24
N LEU A 137 -10.59 7.76 9.53
CA LEU A 137 -11.42 8.35 10.58
C LEU A 137 -10.63 9.46 11.25
N LYS A 138 -11.23 10.64 11.40
CA LYS A 138 -10.61 11.80 12.05
C LYS A 138 -11.57 12.38 13.08
N VAL A 139 -11.04 12.88 14.19
CA VAL A 139 -11.81 13.75 15.08
C VAL A 139 -12.23 14.99 14.29
N ASN A 140 -13.50 15.36 14.39
CA ASN A 140 -14.04 16.47 13.61
C ASN A 140 -13.64 17.84 14.16
N GLU A 141 -13.58 17.97 15.47
CA GLU A 141 -13.27 19.22 16.19
C GLU A 141 -11.76 19.47 16.17
N LEU A 142 -11.32 20.54 15.50
CA LEU A 142 -9.90 20.86 15.29
C LEU A 142 -9.19 21.32 16.57
N ASP A 143 -9.89 21.96 17.48
CA ASP A 143 -9.37 22.42 18.78
C ASP A 143 -8.92 21.25 19.69
N LEU A 144 -9.50 20.06 19.51
CA LEU A 144 -9.11 18.86 20.23
C LEU A 144 -7.78 18.26 19.74
N TYR A 145 -7.30 18.61 18.56
CA TYR A 145 -6.08 18.02 17.98
C TYR A 145 -4.84 18.25 18.84
N SER A 146 -4.70 19.44 19.43
CA SER A 146 -3.60 19.75 20.33
C SER A 146 -3.68 18.98 21.65
N THR A 147 -4.88 18.79 22.19
CA THR A 147 -5.12 18.04 23.44
C THR A 147 -4.90 16.54 23.26
N ILE A 148 -5.42 15.96 22.17
CA ILE A 148 -5.23 14.53 21.83
C ILE A 148 -3.78 14.27 21.48
N GLY A 149 -3.14 15.20 20.75
CA GLY A 149 -1.73 15.19 20.42
C GLY A 149 -1.34 14.17 19.37
N ASN A 150 -0.03 13.95 19.29
CA ASN A 150 0.61 13.07 18.31
C ASN A 150 1.48 12.02 19.01
N THR A 151 1.73 10.90 18.33
CA THR A 151 2.87 10.02 18.62
C THR A 151 4.10 10.56 17.89
N ALA A 152 5.26 9.91 18.05
CA ALA A 152 6.47 10.26 17.29
C ALA A 152 6.30 10.13 15.76
N LYS A 153 5.32 9.36 15.29
CA LYS A 153 5.16 9.03 13.86
C LYS A 153 3.79 9.41 13.27
N ALA A 154 2.76 9.59 14.09
CA ALA A 154 1.39 9.73 13.60
C ALA A 154 0.52 10.54 14.58
N PRO A 155 -0.55 11.22 14.07
CA PRO A 155 -1.53 11.86 14.92
C PRO A 155 -2.37 10.80 15.67
N LYS A 156 -2.72 11.11 16.93
CA LYS A 156 -3.66 10.29 17.71
C LYS A 156 -5.12 10.60 17.41
N TRP A 157 -5.41 11.77 16.84
CA TRP A 157 -6.76 12.23 16.46
C TRP A 157 -7.22 11.68 15.09
N ALA A 158 -6.41 10.85 14.44
CA ALA A 158 -6.77 10.18 13.19
C ALA A 158 -6.34 8.71 13.23
N THR A 159 -7.15 7.86 12.63
CA THR A 159 -6.85 6.44 12.44
C THR A 159 -7.33 5.97 11.08
N ALA A 160 -6.70 4.93 10.55
CA ALA A 160 -7.11 4.29 9.31
C ALA A 160 -7.64 2.89 9.61
N TYR A 161 -8.85 2.62 9.13
CA TYR A 161 -9.36 1.25 9.02
C TYR A 161 -9.00 0.73 7.62
N LYS A 162 -8.20 -0.32 7.56
CA LYS A 162 -7.86 -0.98 6.29
C LYS A 162 -8.83 -2.11 6.01
N PHE A 163 -9.34 -2.17 4.78
CA PHE A 163 -10.14 -3.34 4.36
C PHE A 163 -9.29 -4.60 4.41
N PRO A 164 -9.89 -5.76 4.68
CA PRO A 164 -9.21 -7.02 4.48
C PRO A 164 -8.65 -7.10 3.06
N PRO A 165 -7.39 -7.54 2.89
CA PRO A 165 -6.81 -7.73 1.57
C PRO A 165 -7.52 -8.88 0.84
N ASP A 166 -7.51 -8.80 -0.50
CA ASP A 166 -7.96 -9.94 -1.32
C ASP A 166 -6.94 -11.07 -1.18
N GLU A 167 -7.41 -12.24 -0.74
CA GLU A 167 -6.59 -13.44 -0.59
C GLU A 167 -6.85 -14.43 -1.72
N VAL A 168 -5.79 -14.88 -2.37
CA VAL A 168 -5.88 -15.82 -3.48
C VAL A 168 -4.99 -17.04 -3.19
N PRO A 169 -5.50 -18.26 -3.33
CA PRO A 169 -4.70 -19.46 -3.11
C PRO A 169 -3.63 -19.62 -4.22
N SER A 170 -2.42 -19.97 -3.82
CA SER A 170 -1.30 -20.27 -4.71
C SER A 170 -0.45 -21.39 -4.13
N LYS A 171 0.27 -22.11 -4.98
CA LYS A 171 1.16 -23.19 -4.56
C LYS A 171 2.55 -22.64 -4.24
N LEU A 172 3.08 -23.00 -3.08
CA LEU A 172 4.46 -22.74 -2.68
C LEU A 172 5.38 -23.74 -3.37
N LEU A 173 6.13 -23.26 -4.37
CA LEU A 173 6.99 -24.08 -5.21
C LEU A 173 8.36 -24.28 -4.60
N ASP A 174 8.91 -23.23 -3.98
CA ASP A 174 10.26 -23.24 -3.39
C ASP A 174 10.41 -22.11 -2.36
N ILE A 175 11.48 -22.18 -1.58
CA ILE A 175 11.91 -21.10 -0.67
C ILE A 175 13.36 -20.75 -1.00
N ILE A 176 13.57 -19.53 -1.48
CA ILE A 176 14.89 -19.00 -1.84
C ILE A 176 15.32 -17.94 -0.83
N PHE A 177 16.63 -17.69 -0.76
CA PHE A 177 17.20 -16.74 0.20
C PHE A 177 17.87 -15.59 -0.52
N THR A 178 17.61 -14.38 -0.05
CA THR A 178 18.30 -13.16 -0.48
C THR A 178 19.12 -12.59 0.65
N VAL A 179 20.25 -11.96 0.30
CA VAL A 179 21.16 -11.32 1.24
C VAL A 179 21.06 -9.81 1.07
N GLY A 180 20.66 -9.10 2.10
CA GLY A 180 20.60 -7.64 2.10
C GLY A 180 21.96 -6.98 2.34
N ARG A 181 22.06 -5.67 2.10
CA ARG A 181 23.30 -4.87 2.30
C ARG A 181 23.88 -4.97 3.72
N THR A 182 23.06 -5.18 4.72
CA THR A 182 23.50 -5.39 6.11
C THR A 182 23.94 -6.82 6.39
N GLY A 183 23.85 -7.72 5.40
CA GLY A 183 24.09 -9.16 5.58
C GLY A 183 22.86 -9.95 6.00
N ARG A 184 21.71 -9.31 6.25
CA ARG A 184 20.47 -10.00 6.64
C ARG A 184 20.03 -10.99 5.59
N ILE A 185 19.72 -12.22 6.01
CA ILE A 185 19.19 -13.28 5.17
C ILE A 185 17.67 -13.24 5.22
N THR A 186 17.05 -13.01 4.08
CA THR A 186 15.59 -12.98 3.98
C THR A 186 15.10 -14.16 3.14
N PRO A 187 14.33 -15.09 3.73
CA PRO A 187 13.67 -16.14 2.97
C PRO A 187 12.52 -15.55 2.14
N ASN A 188 12.37 -16.02 0.92
CA ASN A 188 11.30 -15.61 0.00
C ASN A 188 10.64 -16.86 -0.58
N ALA A 189 9.32 -16.89 -0.54
CA ALA A 189 8.52 -17.89 -1.23
C ALA A 189 8.59 -17.69 -2.74
N VAL A 190 8.80 -18.74 -3.47
CA VAL A 190 8.54 -18.84 -4.91
C VAL A 190 7.20 -19.53 -5.06
N ILE A 191 6.26 -18.91 -5.72
CA ILE A 191 4.88 -19.39 -5.84
C ILE A 191 4.47 -19.51 -7.31
N GLU A 192 3.45 -20.30 -7.58
CA GLU A 192 2.82 -20.28 -8.91
C GLU A 192 2.39 -18.85 -9.26
N PRO A 193 2.61 -18.39 -10.52
CA PRO A 193 2.18 -17.04 -10.92
C PRO A 193 0.71 -16.82 -10.65
N THR A 194 0.38 -15.96 -9.70
CA THR A 194 -0.98 -15.72 -9.20
C THR A 194 -1.33 -14.25 -9.29
N LYS A 195 -2.51 -13.94 -9.83
CA LYS A 195 -3.01 -12.57 -9.91
C LYS A 195 -3.65 -12.16 -8.58
N VAL A 196 -3.10 -11.12 -7.95
CA VAL A 196 -3.63 -10.53 -6.71
C VAL A 196 -3.67 -9.01 -6.87
N ALA A 197 -4.83 -8.40 -6.65
CA ALA A 197 -5.03 -6.95 -6.76
C ALA A 197 -4.35 -6.35 -8.01
N GLY A 198 -4.65 -6.91 -9.19
CA GLY A 198 -4.18 -6.42 -10.49
C GLY A 198 -2.72 -6.69 -10.85
N SER A 199 -1.94 -7.37 -9.99
CA SER A 199 -0.55 -7.74 -10.31
C SER A 199 -0.35 -9.25 -10.28
N THR A 200 0.54 -9.77 -11.13
CA THR A 200 0.97 -11.16 -11.08
C THR A 200 2.11 -11.30 -10.08
N ILE A 201 1.90 -12.09 -9.04
CA ILE A 201 2.88 -12.36 -7.99
C ILE A 201 3.52 -13.72 -8.26
N THR A 202 4.84 -13.76 -8.26
CA THR A 202 5.65 -14.98 -8.40
C THR A 202 6.56 -15.21 -7.20
N ARG A 203 6.75 -14.16 -6.36
CA ARG A 203 7.58 -14.22 -5.16
C ARG A 203 6.92 -13.41 -4.04
N SER A 204 7.11 -13.86 -2.81
CA SER A 204 6.59 -13.20 -1.60
C SER A 204 7.60 -13.30 -0.48
N THR A 205 7.71 -12.27 0.35
CA THR A 205 8.59 -12.35 1.51
C THR A 205 8.05 -13.34 2.54
N LEU A 206 8.97 -14.06 3.19
CA LEU A 206 8.67 -14.91 4.35
C LEU A 206 9.31 -14.33 5.64
N HIS A 207 9.75 -13.09 5.57
CA HIS A 207 10.35 -12.31 6.67
C HIS A 207 11.57 -12.98 7.29
N ASN A 208 11.41 -14.09 8.03
CA ASN A 208 12.46 -14.81 8.73
C ASN A 208 12.04 -16.27 9.01
N GLU A 209 12.96 -17.03 9.66
CA GLU A 209 12.71 -18.43 10.01
C GLU A 209 11.52 -18.61 10.97
N ASP A 210 11.39 -17.71 11.95
CA ASP A 210 10.35 -17.80 12.98
C ASP A 210 8.95 -17.63 12.37
N TYR A 211 8.80 -16.76 11.36
CA TYR A 211 7.57 -16.61 10.60
C TYR A 211 7.17 -17.89 9.85
N ILE A 212 8.14 -18.55 9.22
CA ILE A 212 7.92 -19.82 8.48
C ILE A 212 7.49 -20.92 9.44
N LYS A 213 8.16 -21.03 10.60
CA LYS A 213 7.84 -22.01 11.65
C LYS A 213 6.48 -21.76 12.28
N ALA A 214 6.17 -20.50 12.59
CA ALA A 214 4.88 -20.13 13.19
C ALA A 214 3.68 -20.49 12.31
N LYS A 215 3.85 -20.42 10.98
CA LYS A 215 2.82 -20.83 10.00
C LYS A 215 2.95 -22.28 9.53
N ASP A 216 3.96 -23.01 9.99
CA ASP A 216 4.28 -24.38 9.53
C ASP A 216 4.29 -24.49 8.00
N LEU A 217 4.95 -23.50 7.32
CA LEU A 217 5.04 -23.47 5.86
C LEU A 217 5.97 -24.58 5.34
N ARG A 218 5.53 -25.32 4.33
CA ARG A 218 6.28 -26.39 3.69
C ARG A 218 6.24 -26.25 2.17
N ILE A 219 7.33 -26.56 1.51
CA ILE A 219 7.35 -26.61 0.04
C ILE A 219 6.31 -27.60 -0.45
N GLY A 220 5.50 -27.18 -1.42
CA GLY A 220 4.37 -27.93 -1.94
C GLY A 220 3.02 -27.57 -1.33
N ASP A 221 2.98 -26.78 -0.24
CA ASP A 221 1.73 -26.29 0.34
C ASP A 221 0.96 -25.41 -0.63
N THR A 222 -0.36 -25.42 -0.50
CA THR A 222 -1.21 -24.35 -1.01
C THR A 222 -1.39 -23.31 0.09
N VAL A 223 -1.05 -22.05 -0.21
CA VAL A 223 -1.07 -20.93 0.73
C VAL A 223 -1.91 -19.80 0.18
N TYR A 224 -2.53 -19.01 1.03
CA TYR A 224 -3.13 -17.76 0.61
C TYR A 224 -2.05 -16.70 0.37
N ILE A 225 -2.18 -15.97 -0.72
CA ILE A 225 -1.34 -14.83 -1.05
C ILE A 225 -2.18 -13.58 -1.03
N HIS A 226 -1.70 -12.56 -0.35
CA HIS A 226 -2.30 -11.22 -0.33
C HIS A 226 -1.22 -10.14 -0.45
N LYS A 227 -1.64 -8.90 -0.54
CA LYS A 227 -0.73 -7.75 -0.50
C LYS A 227 -0.98 -6.94 0.76
N ALA A 228 0.01 -6.86 1.63
CA ALA A 228 -0.02 -5.94 2.75
C ALA A 228 -0.02 -4.49 2.24
N GLY A 229 -1.05 -3.73 2.62
CA GLY A 229 -1.25 -2.35 2.16
C GLY A 229 -1.34 -2.21 0.63
N ASP A 230 -1.84 -3.22 -0.08
CA ASP A 230 -1.91 -3.32 -1.55
C ASP A 230 -0.56 -3.22 -2.28
N VAL A 231 0.56 -3.37 -1.57
CA VAL A 231 1.92 -3.18 -2.10
C VAL A 231 2.78 -4.42 -1.98
N ILE A 232 2.97 -4.93 -0.76
CA ILE A 232 3.96 -5.98 -0.46
C ILE A 232 3.28 -7.34 -0.46
N PRO A 233 3.67 -8.26 -1.36
CA PRO A 233 3.16 -9.62 -1.33
C PRO A 233 3.57 -10.34 -0.03
N GLU A 234 2.60 -10.95 0.64
CA GLU A 234 2.79 -11.75 1.84
C GLU A 234 2.08 -13.10 1.71
N VAL A 235 2.66 -14.10 2.38
CA VAL A 235 2.06 -15.43 2.49
C VAL A 235 1.14 -15.45 3.71
N GLY A 236 -0.15 -15.70 3.50
CA GLY A 236 -1.16 -15.84 4.53
C GLY A 236 -1.18 -17.23 5.17
N GLU A 237 -2.39 -17.75 5.38
CA GLU A 237 -2.60 -19.07 5.99
C GLU A 237 -2.31 -20.22 5.02
N VAL A 238 -1.94 -21.37 5.57
CA VAL A 238 -1.76 -22.63 4.83
C VAL A 238 -3.10 -23.36 4.73
N LEU A 239 -3.46 -23.81 3.54
CA LEU A 239 -4.60 -24.71 3.31
C LEU A 239 -4.18 -26.13 3.64
N LEU A 240 -4.25 -26.52 4.90
CA LEU A 240 -3.77 -27.80 5.40
C LEU A 240 -4.48 -29.01 4.78
N ASP A 241 -5.73 -28.85 4.35
CA ASP A 241 -6.50 -29.84 3.61
C ASP A 241 -5.92 -30.18 2.24
N ARG A 242 -5.09 -29.26 1.68
CA ARG A 242 -4.42 -29.41 0.38
C ARG A 242 -2.93 -29.71 0.49
N ARG A 243 -2.41 -29.92 1.70
CA ARG A 243 -0.99 -30.21 1.93
C ARG A 243 -0.60 -31.58 1.33
N PRO A 244 0.47 -31.67 0.54
CA PRO A 244 1.01 -32.94 0.09
C PRO A 244 1.44 -33.81 1.28
N LYS A 245 1.20 -35.14 1.19
CA LYS A 245 1.53 -36.09 2.27
C LYS A 245 3.03 -36.19 2.55
N ASP A 246 3.86 -35.90 1.57
CA ASP A 246 5.32 -35.93 1.59
C ASP A 246 5.96 -34.57 1.87
N ALA A 247 5.15 -33.53 2.17
CA ALA A 247 5.63 -32.20 2.48
C ALA A 247 6.52 -32.20 3.73
N LYS A 248 7.79 -31.81 3.58
CA LYS A 248 8.77 -31.78 4.66
C LYS A 248 8.78 -30.45 5.39
N PRO A 249 8.99 -30.44 6.73
CA PRO A 249 9.19 -29.21 7.48
C PRO A 249 10.35 -28.38 6.89
N PHE A 250 10.21 -27.07 6.99
CA PHE A 250 11.27 -26.14 6.57
C PHE A 250 12.50 -26.27 7.47
N VAL A 251 13.66 -26.21 6.84
CA VAL A 251 14.96 -26.14 7.53
C VAL A 251 15.71 -24.92 7.00
N MET A 252 16.11 -24.03 7.92
CA MET A 252 16.90 -22.86 7.56
C MET A 252 18.29 -23.24 7.06
N ILE A 253 18.80 -22.49 6.10
CA ILE A 253 20.17 -22.66 5.60
C ILE A 253 21.16 -22.27 6.71
N SER A 254 22.31 -22.97 6.75
CA SER A 254 23.38 -22.71 7.70
C SER A 254 24.50 -21.82 7.16
N HIS A 255 24.56 -21.63 5.85
CA HIS A 255 25.62 -20.88 5.17
C HIS A 255 25.02 -19.85 4.20
N CYS A 256 25.74 -18.75 4.02
CA CYS A 256 25.36 -17.68 3.08
C CYS A 256 25.28 -18.21 1.66
N PRO A 257 24.17 -18.01 0.93
CA PRO A 257 24.02 -18.52 -0.42
C PRO A 257 24.92 -17.82 -1.46
N ILE A 258 25.56 -16.71 -1.08
CA ILE A 258 26.40 -15.91 -1.97
C ILE A 258 27.90 -16.17 -1.75
N CYS A 259 28.37 -16.18 -0.49
CA CYS A 259 29.79 -16.31 -0.20
C CYS A 259 30.17 -17.60 0.56
N GLY A 260 29.19 -18.42 0.97
CA GLY A 260 29.45 -19.68 1.67
C GLY A 260 29.84 -19.54 3.14
N GLU A 261 29.90 -18.31 3.70
CA GLU A 261 30.21 -18.09 5.13
C GLU A 261 29.11 -18.64 6.03
N ALA A 262 29.48 -19.18 7.20
CA ALA A 262 28.50 -19.60 8.19
C ALA A 262 27.60 -18.44 8.63
N LEU A 263 26.30 -18.70 8.74
CA LEU A 263 25.34 -17.68 9.18
C LEU A 263 25.38 -17.53 10.71
N TYR A 264 25.23 -16.29 11.14
CA TYR A 264 25.11 -15.92 12.55
C TYR A 264 23.67 -15.51 12.87
N LYS A 265 23.15 -15.98 14.00
CA LYS A 265 21.89 -15.54 14.58
C LYS A 265 22.14 -15.18 16.04
N GLU A 266 21.80 -13.97 16.46
CA GLU A 266 21.89 -13.55 17.84
C GLU A 266 20.78 -14.18 18.68
N GLU A 267 21.04 -14.42 19.98
CA GLU A 267 20.16 -15.15 20.90
C GLU A 267 18.89 -14.36 21.09
N ASN A 268 18.13 -13.85 20.78
CA ASN A 268 16.85 -13.14 20.87
C ASN A 268 16.50 -12.37 19.57
N GLU A 269 17.25 -12.57 18.51
CA GLU A 269 16.89 -12.02 17.19
C GLU A 269 16.20 -13.06 16.30
N ALA A 270 15.25 -12.59 15.49
CA ALA A 270 14.54 -13.44 14.56
C ALA A 270 15.32 -13.69 13.27
N ASP A 271 16.30 -12.83 12.95
CA ASP A 271 16.99 -12.79 11.67
C ASP A 271 18.36 -13.50 11.72
N HIS A 272 18.74 -14.11 10.59
CA HIS A 272 20.07 -14.65 10.36
C HIS A 272 20.90 -13.66 9.53
N TYR A 273 22.20 -13.62 9.78
CA TYR A 273 23.11 -12.69 9.11
C TYR A 273 24.34 -13.39 8.53
N CYS A 274 24.75 -12.97 7.35
CA CYS A 274 26.08 -13.19 6.85
C CYS A 274 27.01 -12.13 7.45
N ILE A 275 28.00 -12.56 8.26
CA ILE A 275 28.93 -11.65 8.93
C ILE A 275 30.18 -11.34 8.10
N ASN A 276 30.36 -11.98 6.95
CA ASN A 276 31.49 -11.72 6.05
C ASN A 276 31.39 -10.31 5.46
N ILE A 277 32.27 -9.40 5.88
CA ILE A 277 32.32 -8.02 5.39
C ILE A 277 32.65 -7.91 3.90
N ASN A 278 33.30 -8.93 3.34
CA ASN A 278 33.65 -9.02 1.91
C ASN A 278 32.61 -9.77 1.08
N CYS A 279 31.46 -10.08 1.65
CA CYS A 279 30.38 -10.73 0.90
C CYS A 279 29.91 -9.83 -0.25
N PRO A 280 29.89 -10.31 -1.52
CA PRO A 280 29.48 -9.50 -2.66
C PRO A 280 28.06 -8.91 -2.55
N ALA A 281 27.19 -9.51 -1.74
CA ALA A 281 25.84 -9.01 -1.53
C ALA A 281 25.76 -7.84 -0.54
N ARG A 282 26.84 -7.51 0.19
CA ARG A 282 26.89 -6.42 1.16
C ARG A 282 27.48 -5.12 0.60
N VAL A 283 27.87 -5.09 -0.65
CA VAL A 283 28.47 -3.95 -1.37
C VAL A 283 27.42 -3.07 -2.00
#